data_c8ddd354fded032edb2cdf2a87c8ab5a
#
_entry.id   c8ddd354fded032edb2cdf2a87c8ab5a
#
_cell.length_a   1.000
_cell.length_b   1.000
_cell.length_c   1.000
_cell.angle_alpha   90.00
_cell.angle_beta   90.00
_cell.angle_gamma   90.00
#
_symmetry.space_group_name_H-M   'P 1'
#
loop_
_entity.id
_entity.type
_entity.pdbx_description
1 polymer ?
#
loop_
_entity_poly.entity_id
_entity_poly.type
_entity_poly.pdbx_seq_one_letter_code
_entity_poly.pdbx_strand_id
1 'polypeptide(L)'
;MDPFVAEIRIFPFNFAPKGWAFCDGQLLPLSQNTALFSLLGTVYGGDGKSTFALPNLQGSAPIHPGQGPGLSLYDLGQTGGSQFVTLIDSELPLHAHTVGMANASNGDSLTPVACTWAAVPSGRGFLNTYHSGPPTAKMLASLILPTGGSQPHNNMQPYLTLNFCIALQGVFPQRP
;
A
#
# COMPACT_ATOMS: atom_id res chain seq x y z
N MET A 1 -11.69 -36.49 -8.62
CA MET A 1 -11.40 -35.84 -9.92
C MET A 1 -9.93 -35.46 -9.89
N ASP A 2 -9.16 -35.93 -10.84
CA ASP A 2 -7.73 -35.61 -10.89
C ASP A 2 -7.53 -34.15 -11.25
N PRO A 3 -6.53 -33.46 -10.67
CA PRO A 3 -6.25 -32.08 -10.99
C PRO A 3 -5.68 -31.96 -12.41
N PHE A 4 -5.78 -30.77 -13.00
CA PHE A 4 -4.95 -30.44 -14.15
C PHE A 4 -3.51 -30.14 -13.72
N VAL A 5 -2.53 -30.50 -14.55
CA VAL A 5 -1.14 -30.04 -14.34
C VAL A 5 -1.14 -28.51 -14.34
N ALA A 6 -0.41 -27.89 -13.42
CA ALA A 6 -0.37 -26.45 -13.14
C ALA A 6 -1.66 -25.84 -12.55
N GLU A 7 -2.64 -26.67 -12.16
CA GLU A 7 -3.81 -26.15 -11.43
C GLU A 7 -3.39 -25.61 -10.05
N ILE A 8 -3.84 -24.42 -9.70
CA ILE A 8 -3.61 -23.83 -8.37
C ILE A 8 -4.87 -23.98 -7.53
N ARG A 9 -4.73 -24.53 -6.32
CA ARG A 9 -5.80 -24.64 -5.31
C ARG A 9 -5.39 -24.05 -3.99
N ILE A 10 -6.39 -23.62 -3.21
CA ILE A 10 -6.22 -23.08 -1.87
C ILE A 10 -6.53 -24.17 -0.86
N PHE A 11 -5.62 -24.35 0.11
CA PHE A 11 -5.76 -25.32 1.17
C PHE A 11 -5.61 -24.67 2.55
N PRO A 12 -6.47 -25.03 3.54
CA PRO A 12 -6.44 -24.45 4.88
C PRO A 12 -5.45 -25.15 5.84
N PHE A 13 -4.73 -26.18 5.39
CA PHE A 13 -3.77 -26.93 6.18
C PHE A 13 -2.32 -26.59 5.79
N ASN A 14 -1.36 -26.96 6.63
CA ASN A 14 0.03 -26.49 6.60
C ASN A 14 1.02 -27.37 5.83
N PHE A 15 0.56 -28.25 4.94
CA PHE A 15 1.39 -29.07 4.07
C PHE A 15 0.86 -29.10 2.64
N ALA A 16 1.74 -29.30 1.67
CA ALA A 16 1.34 -29.55 0.30
C ALA A 16 0.93 -31.05 0.16
N PRO A 17 -0.26 -31.35 -0.40
CA PRO A 17 -0.66 -32.73 -0.66
C PRO A 17 0.34 -33.46 -1.57
N LYS A 18 0.32 -34.79 -1.58
CA LYS A 18 1.15 -35.58 -2.51
C LYS A 18 0.84 -35.18 -3.97
N GLY A 19 1.87 -34.90 -4.74
CA GLY A 19 1.75 -34.43 -6.13
C GLY A 19 1.49 -32.94 -6.28
N TRP A 20 1.57 -32.17 -5.17
CA TRP A 20 1.43 -30.73 -5.14
C TRP A 20 2.67 -30.08 -4.54
N ALA A 21 2.91 -28.82 -4.85
CA ALA A 21 3.94 -28.00 -4.24
C ALA A 21 3.35 -26.64 -3.82
N PHE A 22 3.96 -25.97 -2.85
CA PHE A 22 3.56 -24.60 -2.47
C PHE A 22 3.89 -23.61 -3.57
N CYS A 23 3.04 -22.59 -3.71
CA CYS A 23 3.30 -21.43 -4.57
C CYS A 23 4.13 -20.38 -3.79
N ASP A 24 5.39 -20.72 -3.51
CA ASP A 24 6.34 -19.93 -2.71
C ASP A 24 7.58 -19.48 -3.52
N GLY A 25 7.53 -19.63 -4.85
CA GLY A 25 8.61 -19.22 -5.74
C GLY A 25 9.77 -20.22 -5.83
N GLN A 26 9.63 -21.43 -5.28
CA GLN A 26 10.69 -22.44 -5.30
C GLN A 26 11.11 -22.81 -6.73
N LEU A 27 12.40 -23.11 -6.89
CA LEU A 27 12.96 -23.61 -8.14
C LEU A 27 12.81 -25.14 -8.23
N LEU A 28 12.28 -25.61 -9.35
CA LEU A 28 12.14 -27.02 -9.62
C LEU A 28 13.06 -27.48 -10.78
N PRO A 29 13.59 -28.71 -10.72
CA PRO A 29 14.36 -29.27 -11.82
C PRO A 29 13.44 -29.59 -13.01
N LEU A 30 13.82 -29.10 -14.19
CA LEU A 30 13.08 -29.26 -15.42
C LEU A 30 12.96 -30.75 -15.80
N SER A 31 14.03 -31.53 -15.60
CA SER A 31 14.08 -32.96 -15.97
C SER A 31 13.03 -33.84 -15.30
N GLN A 32 12.56 -33.41 -14.10
CA GLN A 32 11.56 -34.15 -13.34
C GLN A 32 10.13 -33.58 -13.49
N ASN A 33 10.00 -32.39 -14.11
CA ASN A 33 8.74 -31.65 -14.20
C ASN A 33 8.47 -31.10 -15.59
N THR A 34 8.76 -31.87 -16.63
CA THR A 34 8.68 -31.43 -18.03
C THR A 34 7.29 -30.99 -18.45
N ALA A 35 6.23 -31.69 -17.99
CA ALA A 35 4.85 -31.34 -18.31
C ALA A 35 4.49 -29.98 -17.69
N LEU A 36 4.87 -29.75 -16.43
CA LEU A 36 4.63 -28.48 -15.73
C LEU A 36 5.42 -27.33 -16.39
N PHE A 37 6.69 -27.56 -16.73
CA PHE A 37 7.51 -26.59 -17.45
C PHE A 37 6.93 -26.19 -18.81
N SER A 38 6.35 -27.14 -19.55
CA SER A 38 5.73 -26.84 -20.86
C SER A 38 4.54 -25.87 -20.76
N LEU A 39 3.93 -25.78 -19.58
CA LEU A 39 2.83 -24.84 -19.29
C LEU A 39 3.31 -23.52 -18.70
N LEU A 40 4.24 -23.54 -17.75
CA LEU A 40 4.70 -22.36 -17.02
C LEU A 40 5.86 -21.64 -17.72
N GLY A 41 6.73 -22.39 -18.41
CA GLY A 41 7.97 -21.83 -18.96
C GLY A 41 8.84 -21.21 -17.86
N THR A 42 9.41 -20.06 -18.15
CA THR A 42 10.21 -19.24 -17.24
C THR A 42 9.50 -17.96 -16.75
N VAL A 43 8.17 -17.93 -16.88
CA VAL A 43 7.34 -16.74 -16.54
C VAL A 43 7.57 -16.29 -15.10
N TYR A 44 7.76 -17.23 -14.18
CA TYR A 44 7.97 -16.97 -12.76
C TYR A 44 9.45 -17.01 -12.34
N GLY A 45 10.37 -17.29 -13.27
CA GLY A 45 11.82 -17.34 -13.05
C GLY A 45 12.45 -18.68 -13.41
N GLY A 46 13.74 -18.83 -13.05
CA GLY A 46 14.57 -19.96 -13.44
C GLY A 46 15.38 -19.70 -14.71
N ASP A 47 16.28 -20.66 -15.05
CA ASP A 47 17.19 -20.53 -16.19
C ASP A 47 16.61 -21.11 -17.51
N GLY A 48 15.49 -21.83 -17.43
CA GLY A 48 14.83 -22.46 -18.58
C GLY A 48 15.63 -23.61 -19.23
N LYS A 49 16.78 -23.96 -18.64
CA LYS A 49 17.66 -25.06 -19.12
C LYS A 49 17.66 -26.22 -18.14
N SER A 50 17.90 -25.97 -16.89
CA SER A 50 17.92 -26.94 -15.80
C SER A 50 16.82 -26.74 -14.77
N THR A 51 16.41 -25.50 -14.57
CA THR A 51 15.43 -25.10 -13.56
C THR A 51 14.39 -24.12 -14.08
N PHE A 52 13.22 -24.09 -13.43
CA PHE A 52 12.18 -23.07 -13.56
C PHE A 52 11.56 -22.81 -12.19
N ALA A 53 10.97 -21.65 -12.01
CA ALA A 53 10.33 -21.27 -10.75
C ALA A 53 8.82 -21.50 -10.77
N LEU A 54 8.26 -21.81 -9.60
CA LEU A 54 6.83 -21.77 -9.33
C LEU A 54 6.38 -20.32 -9.05
N PRO A 55 5.08 -20.02 -9.23
CA PRO A 55 4.52 -18.74 -8.79
C PRO A 55 4.80 -18.50 -7.30
N ASN A 56 5.07 -17.25 -6.92
CA ASN A 56 5.19 -16.84 -5.53
C ASN A 56 3.96 -16.00 -5.15
N LEU A 57 3.09 -16.56 -4.30
CA LEU A 57 1.89 -15.90 -3.78
C LEU A 57 2.03 -15.46 -2.33
N GLN A 58 3.24 -15.55 -1.74
CA GLN A 58 3.49 -15.08 -0.37
C GLN A 58 3.34 -13.56 -0.30
N GLY A 59 2.44 -13.10 0.56
CA GLY A 59 2.17 -11.67 0.73
C GLY A 59 1.52 -10.98 -0.48
N SER A 60 1.02 -11.73 -1.45
CA SER A 60 0.44 -11.21 -2.70
C SER A 60 -0.97 -11.75 -2.93
N ALA A 61 -1.82 -10.93 -3.54
CA ALA A 61 -3.14 -11.34 -4.01
C ALA A 61 -3.09 -11.61 -5.52
N PRO A 62 -3.67 -12.73 -6.01
CA PRO A 62 -3.72 -12.99 -7.45
C PRO A 62 -4.68 -12.02 -8.15
N ILE A 63 -4.26 -11.52 -9.31
CA ILE A 63 -5.09 -10.75 -10.23
C ILE A 63 -5.08 -11.39 -11.61
N HIS A 64 -6.11 -11.11 -12.42
CA HIS A 64 -6.20 -11.63 -13.78
C HIS A 64 -5.29 -10.84 -14.73
N PRO A 65 -4.46 -11.46 -15.58
CA PRO A 65 -3.68 -10.77 -16.59
C PRO A 65 -4.58 -10.18 -17.68
N GLY A 66 -4.10 -9.14 -18.36
CA GLY A 66 -4.84 -8.45 -19.42
C GLY A 66 -5.20 -7.02 -19.03
N GLN A 67 -5.96 -6.37 -19.90
CA GLN A 67 -6.38 -4.99 -19.72
C GLN A 67 -7.89 -4.89 -19.66
N GLY A 68 -8.43 -4.52 -18.51
CA GLY A 68 -9.84 -4.14 -18.38
C GLY A 68 -10.14 -2.76 -18.99
N PRO A 69 -11.39 -2.44 -19.32
CA PRO A 69 -11.77 -1.12 -19.85
C PRO A 69 -11.34 0.01 -18.90
N GLY A 70 -10.47 0.90 -19.38
CA GLY A 70 -9.96 2.03 -18.59
C GLY A 70 -8.93 1.67 -17.50
N LEU A 71 -8.47 0.41 -17.44
CA LEU A 71 -7.48 -0.07 -16.48
C LEU A 71 -6.11 -0.27 -17.14
N SER A 72 -5.09 -0.42 -16.30
CA SER A 72 -3.74 -0.75 -16.74
C SER A 72 -3.67 -2.17 -17.30
N LEU A 73 -2.74 -2.39 -18.23
CA LEU A 73 -2.39 -3.73 -18.71
C LEU A 73 -1.52 -4.44 -17.66
N TYR A 74 -1.83 -5.70 -17.39
CA TYR A 74 -1.04 -6.60 -16.54
C TYR A 74 -0.65 -7.85 -17.30
N ASP A 75 0.64 -8.18 -17.29
CA ASP A 75 1.17 -9.37 -17.93
C ASP A 75 1.14 -10.56 -16.97
N LEU A 76 1.06 -11.76 -17.54
CA LEU A 76 1.14 -13.00 -16.75
C LEU A 76 2.49 -13.07 -16.02
N GLY A 77 2.45 -13.29 -14.70
CA GLY A 77 3.65 -13.34 -13.85
C GLY A 77 4.14 -11.97 -13.39
N GLN A 78 3.53 -10.87 -13.82
CA GLN A 78 3.87 -9.54 -13.35
C GLN A 78 3.55 -9.40 -11.86
N THR A 79 4.50 -8.83 -11.10
CA THR A 79 4.34 -8.51 -9.68
C THR A 79 4.30 -7.00 -9.48
N GLY A 80 3.58 -6.55 -8.46
CA GLY A 80 3.49 -5.12 -8.13
C GLY A 80 2.85 -4.88 -6.78
N GLY A 81 2.75 -3.60 -6.41
CA GLY A 81 2.23 -3.19 -5.12
C GLY A 81 3.30 -3.20 -4.01
N SER A 82 2.93 -2.70 -2.84
CA SER A 82 3.78 -2.65 -1.66
C SER A 82 2.98 -2.92 -0.40
N GLN A 83 3.55 -3.71 0.51
CA GLN A 83 2.97 -3.98 1.84
C GLN A 83 3.06 -2.77 2.78
N PHE A 84 4.03 -1.89 2.56
CA PHE A 84 4.25 -0.69 3.35
C PHE A 84 4.38 0.52 2.42
N VAL A 85 3.76 1.62 2.80
CA VAL A 85 3.81 2.88 2.07
C VAL A 85 4.21 3.99 3.02
N THR A 86 5.15 4.84 2.59
CA THR A 86 5.49 6.10 3.24
C THR A 86 4.99 7.23 2.35
N LEU A 87 4.04 8.01 2.83
CA LEU A 87 3.55 9.18 2.09
C LEU A 87 4.63 10.25 2.04
N ILE A 88 4.86 10.79 0.85
CA ILE A 88 5.71 11.96 0.63
C ILE A 88 4.83 13.20 0.38
N ASP A 89 5.40 14.38 0.54
CA ASP A 89 4.64 15.65 0.45
C ASP A 89 3.91 15.81 -0.88
N SER A 90 4.48 15.32 -1.98
CA SER A 90 3.86 15.37 -3.31
C SER A 90 2.65 14.44 -3.50
N GLU A 91 2.45 13.47 -2.60
CA GLU A 91 1.31 12.54 -2.62
C GLU A 91 0.14 13.04 -1.76
N LEU A 92 0.36 14.10 -0.98
CA LEU A 92 -0.68 14.73 -0.20
C LEU A 92 -1.35 15.85 -1.02
N PRO A 93 -2.68 16.02 -0.92
CA PRO A 93 -3.36 17.17 -1.51
C PRO A 93 -2.75 18.48 -0.99
N LEU A 94 -2.51 19.43 -1.88
CA LEU A 94 -1.98 20.73 -1.51
C LEU A 94 -2.94 21.42 -0.54
N HIS A 95 -2.47 21.68 0.67
CA HIS A 95 -3.21 22.39 1.71
C HIS A 95 -2.26 23.25 2.52
N ALA A 96 -2.82 24.30 3.22
CA ALA A 96 -2.06 25.16 4.09
C ALA A 96 -2.91 25.55 5.30
N HIS A 97 -2.24 25.73 6.41
CA HIS A 97 -2.85 26.22 7.64
C HIS A 97 -2.39 27.65 7.89
N THR A 98 -3.29 28.49 8.34
CA THR A 98 -2.95 29.85 8.74
C THR A 98 -3.55 30.16 10.11
N VAL A 99 -2.81 30.85 10.95
CA VAL A 99 -3.32 31.38 12.21
C VAL A 99 -3.76 32.83 11.97
N GLY A 100 -5.02 33.13 12.29
CA GLY A 100 -5.56 34.47 12.21
C GLY A 100 -5.31 35.25 13.50
N MET A 101 -5.11 36.56 13.37
CA MET A 101 -5.00 37.51 14.51
C MET A 101 -5.76 38.80 14.21
N ALA A 102 -6.12 39.55 15.23
CA ALA A 102 -6.62 40.89 15.11
C ALA A 102 -5.45 41.91 15.17
N ASN A 103 -5.16 42.53 14.01
CA ASN A 103 -3.98 43.40 13.86
C ASN A 103 -4.20 44.84 14.40
N ALA A 104 -5.44 45.30 14.39
CA ALA A 104 -5.71 46.75 14.59
C ALA A 104 -6.29 47.11 15.94
N SER A 105 -6.47 46.18 16.85
CA SER A 105 -7.21 46.46 18.09
C SER A 105 -6.46 45.95 19.29
N ASN A 106 -6.47 46.75 20.35
CA ASN A 106 -6.19 46.25 21.69
C ASN A 106 -7.13 45.10 21.98
N GLY A 107 -6.65 44.07 22.64
CA GLY A 107 -7.53 42.99 23.06
C GLY A 107 -8.65 43.50 23.95
N ASP A 108 -9.80 42.88 23.86
CA ASP A 108 -11.00 43.17 24.63
C ASP A 108 -11.39 42.05 25.60
N SER A 109 -10.71 40.91 25.50
CA SER A 109 -10.98 39.72 26.30
C SER A 109 -9.72 39.14 26.95
N LEU A 110 -9.89 38.63 28.17
CA LEU A 110 -8.88 37.84 28.88
C LEU A 110 -9.00 36.35 28.65
N THR A 111 -10.08 35.92 28.00
CA THR A 111 -10.34 34.48 27.74
C THR A 111 -10.21 34.16 26.26
N PRO A 112 -9.68 32.98 25.89
CA PRO A 112 -9.52 32.56 24.49
C PRO A 112 -10.81 32.08 23.83
N VAL A 113 -11.92 31.92 24.60
CA VAL A 113 -13.14 31.30 24.11
C VAL A 113 -13.81 32.20 23.07
N ALA A 114 -13.97 31.65 21.84
CA ALA A 114 -14.55 32.34 20.68
C ALA A 114 -13.83 33.65 20.30
N CYS A 115 -12.54 33.77 20.63
CA CYS A 115 -11.72 34.96 20.39
C CYS A 115 -10.52 34.65 19.50
N THR A 116 -9.98 35.67 18.84
CA THR A 116 -8.69 35.63 18.11
C THR A 116 -7.60 36.30 18.93
N TRP A 117 -6.33 36.03 18.64
CA TRP A 117 -5.22 36.75 19.25
C TRP A 117 -5.23 38.23 18.84
N ALA A 118 -5.03 39.13 19.79
CA ALA A 118 -4.94 40.55 19.56
C ALA A 118 -3.50 41.07 19.56
N ALA A 119 -3.27 42.24 18.96
CA ALA A 119 -2.03 42.96 19.15
C ALA A 119 -1.98 43.46 20.61
N VAL A 120 -0.88 43.16 21.29
CA VAL A 120 -0.65 43.58 22.67
C VAL A 120 0.25 44.81 22.64
N PRO A 121 -0.24 46.02 23.03
CA PRO A 121 0.60 47.21 23.13
C PRO A 121 1.62 47.04 24.25
N SER A 122 2.84 47.53 24.03
CA SER A 122 3.84 47.59 25.08
C SER A 122 3.47 48.70 26.11
N GLY A 123 3.15 48.30 27.35
CA GLY A 123 2.79 49.24 28.41
C GLY A 123 2.64 48.53 29.75
N ARG A 124 2.45 49.33 30.83
CA ARG A 124 2.20 48.81 32.18
C ARG A 124 0.71 48.56 32.37
N GLY A 125 0.33 47.34 32.76
CA GLY A 125 -1.05 47.00 33.14
C GLY A 125 -1.46 45.59 32.71
N PHE A 126 -2.67 45.17 33.06
CA PHE A 126 -3.29 43.95 32.54
C PHE A 126 -3.66 44.20 31.09
N LEU A 127 -3.17 43.35 30.22
CA LEU A 127 -3.40 43.45 28.78
C LEU A 127 -4.32 42.32 28.35
N ASN A 128 -5.43 42.70 27.73
CA ASN A 128 -6.28 41.75 27.05
C ASN A 128 -5.50 41.22 25.83
N THR A 129 -5.33 39.89 25.73
CA THR A 129 -4.55 39.23 24.68
C THR A 129 -5.44 38.65 23.58
N TYR A 130 -6.75 38.71 23.77
CA TYR A 130 -7.73 38.17 22.82
C TYR A 130 -8.70 39.24 22.37
N HIS A 131 -9.24 39.09 21.19
CA HIS A 131 -10.22 39.95 20.55
C HIS A 131 -11.47 39.17 20.15
N SER A 132 -12.64 39.67 20.52
CA SER A 132 -13.94 39.01 20.25
C SER A 132 -14.40 39.06 18.80
N GLY A 133 -13.71 39.80 17.93
CA GLY A 133 -14.03 39.92 16.51
C GLY A 133 -13.32 38.90 15.63
N PRO A 134 -13.66 38.87 14.34
CA PRO A 134 -13.00 38.00 13.36
C PRO A 134 -11.53 38.40 13.17
N PRO A 135 -10.65 37.47 12.70
CA PRO A 135 -9.27 37.79 12.40
C PRO A 135 -9.17 38.80 11.23
N THR A 136 -8.33 39.81 11.40
CA THR A 136 -8.10 40.87 10.40
C THR A 136 -6.74 40.71 9.69
N ALA A 137 -5.86 39.88 10.22
CA ALA A 137 -4.54 39.60 9.66
C ALA A 137 -4.17 38.13 9.86
N LYS A 138 -3.18 37.68 9.11
CA LYS A 138 -2.55 36.36 9.28
C LYS A 138 -1.24 36.50 10.03
N MET A 139 -0.97 35.58 10.93
CA MET A 139 0.33 35.48 11.58
C MET A 139 1.37 34.89 10.60
N LEU A 140 2.64 35.01 10.98
CA LEU A 140 3.74 34.48 10.20
C LEU A 140 3.57 32.96 10.00
N ALA A 141 3.73 32.49 8.78
CA ALA A 141 3.53 31.07 8.44
C ALA A 141 4.42 30.10 9.24
N SER A 142 5.63 30.57 9.63
CA SER A 142 6.55 29.78 10.45
C SER A 142 6.12 29.54 11.91
N LEU A 143 4.99 30.11 12.35
CA LEU A 143 4.40 29.79 13.65
C LEU A 143 3.78 28.37 13.68
N ILE A 144 3.41 27.86 12.52
CA ILE A 144 2.92 26.50 12.39
C ILE A 144 4.09 25.67 11.85
N LEU A 145 4.62 24.85 12.71
CA LEU A 145 5.69 23.93 12.33
C LEU A 145 5.10 22.69 11.63
N PRO A 146 5.84 22.11 10.68
CA PRO A 146 5.45 20.83 10.11
C PRO A 146 5.40 19.77 11.21
N THR A 147 4.44 18.88 11.12
CA THR A 147 4.32 17.71 11.99
C THR A 147 4.20 16.45 11.14
N GLY A 148 4.78 15.37 11.62
CA GLY A 148 4.80 14.08 10.95
C GLY A 148 6.12 13.38 11.22
N GLY A 149 6.21 12.10 10.87
CA GLY A 149 7.39 11.29 11.12
C GLY A 149 7.90 10.57 9.87
N SER A 150 7.23 10.73 8.73
CA SER A 150 7.54 10.03 7.48
C SER A 150 7.74 8.52 7.68
N GLN A 151 7.00 7.94 8.65
CA GLN A 151 7.09 6.52 8.95
C GLN A 151 6.22 5.73 7.98
N PRO A 152 6.69 4.56 7.52
CA PRO A 152 5.87 3.68 6.70
C PRO A 152 4.68 3.15 7.50
N HIS A 153 3.53 3.08 6.86
CA HIS A 153 2.34 2.44 7.39
C HIS A 153 1.98 1.19 6.59
N ASN A 154 1.28 0.27 7.24
CA ASN A 154 0.80 -0.95 6.58
C ASN A 154 -0.28 -0.60 5.56
N ASN A 155 -0.04 -1.01 4.30
CA ASN A 155 -0.95 -0.81 3.17
C ASN A 155 -1.73 -2.08 2.80
N MET A 156 -1.59 -3.15 3.59
CA MET A 156 -2.30 -4.41 3.36
C MET A 156 -3.78 -4.28 3.76
N GLN A 157 -4.67 -4.75 2.91
CA GLN A 157 -6.07 -4.97 3.29
C GLN A 157 -6.17 -6.04 4.40
N PRO A 158 -7.27 -6.10 5.19
CA PRO A 158 -7.50 -7.23 6.10
C PRO A 158 -7.43 -8.56 5.34
N TYR A 159 -6.65 -9.52 5.84
CA TYR A 159 -6.40 -10.78 5.16
C TYR A 159 -6.46 -11.96 6.10
N LEU A 160 -6.73 -13.13 5.53
CA LEU A 160 -6.59 -14.44 6.16
C LEU A 160 -5.62 -15.27 5.32
N THR A 161 -4.56 -15.75 5.93
CA THR A 161 -3.55 -16.56 5.23
C THR A 161 -4.04 -17.97 5.00
N LEU A 162 -3.95 -18.43 3.75
CA LEU A 162 -4.21 -19.80 3.33
C LEU A 162 -3.07 -20.24 2.41
N ASN A 163 -2.85 -21.55 2.29
CA ASN A 163 -1.82 -22.08 1.43
C ASN A 163 -2.30 -22.20 -0.01
N PHE A 164 -1.57 -21.63 -0.94
CA PHE A 164 -1.73 -21.84 -2.37
C PHE A 164 -0.78 -22.95 -2.79
N CYS A 165 -1.31 -24.00 -3.41
CA CYS A 165 -0.52 -25.08 -3.93
C CYS A 165 -0.80 -25.30 -5.41
N ILE A 166 0.23 -25.69 -6.16
CA ILE A 166 0.17 -26.01 -7.58
C ILE A 166 0.34 -27.51 -7.79
N ALA A 167 -0.46 -28.09 -8.67
CA ALA A 167 -0.39 -29.50 -9.03
C ALA A 167 0.82 -29.77 -9.94
N LEU A 168 1.72 -30.65 -9.49
CA LEU A 168 2.89 -31.08 -10.25
C LEU A 168 2.53 -32.17 -11.27
N GLN A 169 1.45 -32.91 -10.99
CA GLN A 169 0.99 -34.06 -11.77
C GLN A 169 -0.53 -33.99 -11.92
N GLY A 170 -1.05 -34.54 -13.01
CA GLY A 170 -2.47 -34.57 -13.30
C GLY A 170 -2.77 -34.69 -14.78
N VAL A 171 -3.98 -34.34 -15.18
CA VAL A 171 -4.39 -34.31 -16.60
C VAL A 171 -3.74 -33.08 -17.27
N PHE A 172 -3.10 -33.31 -18.43
CA PHE A 172 -2.52 -32.19 -19.17
C PHE A 172 -3.64 -31.39 -19.85
N PRO A 173 -3.74 -30.07 -19.60
CA PRO A 173 -4.78 -29.25 -20.20
C PRO A 173 -4.56 -29.11 -21.70
N GLN A 174 -5.59 -29.40 -22.49
CA GLN A 174 -5.54 -29.21 -23.95
C GLN A 174 -5.86 -27.72 -24.27
N ARG A 175 -5.09 -27.16 -25.19
CA ARG A 175 -5.44 -25.85 -25.74
C ARG A 175 -6.59 -26.02 -26.73
N PRO A 176 -7.58 -25.14 -26.71
CA PRO A 176 -8.70 -25.17 -27.67
C PRO A 176 -8.22 -24.91 -29.10
#